data_a2b7d98608c85e97cf276740d8ef42a9
#
_entry.id   a2b7d98608c85e97cf276740d8ef42a9
#
_cell.length_a   1.000
_cell.length_b   1.000
_cell.length_c   1.000
_cell.angle_alpha   90.00
_cell.angle_beta   90.00
_cell.angle_gamma   90.00
#
_symmetry.space_group_name_H-M   'P 1'
#
loop_
_entity.id
_entity.type
_entity.pdbx_description
1 polymer ?
#
loop_
_entity_poly.entity_id
_entity_poly.type
_entity_poly.pdbx_seq_one_letter_code
_entity_poly.pdbx_strand_id
1 'polypeptide(L)'
;MARFCDSNQKRGLTLVELIVVLVILAVLAALLVPSLTGYIDKAVEKRIMLQARSLMTAAQATIDEAYAKGELPIDNNGRFKQPNEDTAYNLAKQIIELSELDTQCQWQFSLAEADADFPTGKIAILQFCNGEHYIVYRITAGRP
;
A
#
# COMPACT_ATOMS: atom_id res chain seq x y z
N MET A 1 -16.17 -12.27 71.18
CA MET A 1 -15.56 -11.61 70.02
C MET A 1 -14.46 -12.47 69.47
N ALA A 2 -14.73 -13.29 68.46
CA ALA A 2 -13.73 -14.15 67.81
C ALA A 2 -13.18 -13.46 66.59
N ARG A 3 -11.87 -13.15 66.61
CA ARG A 3 -11.17 -12.61 65.41
C ARG A 3 -10.85 -13.79 64.47
N PHE A 4 -11.49 -13.81 63.35
CA PHE A 4 -11.09 -14.66 62.19
C PHE A 4 -9.78 -14.10 61.63
N CYS A 5 -8.67 -14.79 61.85
CA CYS A 5 -7.46 -14.60 61.11
C CYS A 5 -7.63 -15.32 59.74
N ASP A 6 -7.92 -14.55 58.74
CA ASP A 6 -7.86 -15.01 57.35
C ASP A 6 -6.38 -15.10 56.95
N SER A 7 -5.82 -16.29 57.04
CA SER A 7 -4.46 -16.58 56.58
C SER A 7 -4.48 -16.77 55.06
N ASN A 8 -4.45 -15.66 54.33
CA ASN A 8 -4.24 -15.65 52.89
C ASN A 8 -2.84 -16.21 52.58
N GLN A 9 -2.72 -17.53 52.47
CA GLN A 9 -1.50 -18.21 52.05
C GLN A 9 -1.24 -17.85 50.56
N LYS A 10 -0.40 -16.86 50.36
CA LYS A 10 0.16 -16.57 49.04
C LYS A 10 1.08 -17.75 48.67
N ARG A 11 0.56 -18.68 47.90
CA ARG A 11 1.37 -19.76 47.29
C ARG A 11 2.31 -19.09 46.27
N GLY A 12 3.59 -19.02 46.60
CA GLY A 12 4.62 -18.60 45.68
C GLY A 12 4.87 -19.70 44.64
N LEU A 13 5.10 -19.32 43.39
CA LEU A 13 5.53 -20.23 42.31
C LEU A 13 6.89 -20.81 42.69
N THR A 14 7.06 -22.12 42.50
CA THR A 14 8.36 -22.77 42.65
C THR A 14 9.26 -22.47 41.47
N LEU A 15 10.57 -22.44 41.66
CA LEU A 15 11.55 -22.21 40.61
C LEU A 15 11.40 -23.27 39.47
N VAL A 16 11.06 -24.48 39.83
CA VAL A 16 10.84 -25.59 38.86
C VAL A 16 9.60 -25.32 37.98
N GLU A 17 8.48 -24.84 38.55
CA GLU A 17 7.29 -24.47 37.77
C GLU A 17 7.59 -23.39 36.75
N LEU A 18 8.40 -22.39 37.13
CA LEU A 18 8.80 -21.32 36.22
C LEU A 18 9.65 -21.85 35.05
N ILE A 19 10.63 -22.70 35.34
CA ILE A 19 11.50 -23.28 34.31
C ILE A 19 10.69 -24.16 33.34
N VAL A 20 9.79 -25.00 33.83
CA VAL A 20 8.95 -25.86 32.98
C VAL A 20 8.08 -25.00 32.02
N VAL A 21 7.47 -23.94 32.52
CA VAL A 21 6.66 -23.04 31.67
C VAL A 21 7.53 -22.37 30.60
N LEU A 22 8.74 -21.91 30.95
CA LEU A 22 9.65 -21.28 29.98
C LEU A 22 10.08 -22.28 28.89
N VAL A 23 10.35 -23.54 29.25
CA VAL A 23 10.72 -24.58 28.29
C VAL A 23 9.55 -24.86 27.32
N ILE A 24 8.34 -24.99 27.84
CA ILE A 24 7.16 -25.22 26.99
C ILE A 24 6.96 -24.03 26.03
N LEU A 25 7.05 -22.79 26.52
CA LEU A 25 6.94 -21.59 25.68
C LEU A 25 8.04 -21.55 24.61
N ALA A 26 9.28 -21.90 24.95
CA ALA A 26 10.38 -21.95 24.01
C ALA A 26 10.14 -22.95 22.88
N VAL A 27 9.63 -24.15 23.20
CA VAL A 27 9.30 -25.16 22.18
C VAL A 27 8.16 -24.68 21.27
N LEU A 28 7.09 -24.10 21.84
CA LEU A 28 5.99 -23.57 21.07
C LEU A 28 6.44 -22.42 20.17
N ALA A 29 7.26 -21.49 20.67
CA ALA A 29 7.81 -20.39 19.87
C ALA A 29 8.68 -20.89 18.72
N ALA A 30 9.51 -21.93 18.95
CA ALA A 30 10.37 -22.49 17.91
C ALA A 30 9.58 -23.08 16.73
N LEU A 31 8.36 -23.56 16.95
CA LEU A 31 7.49 -24.08 15.90
C LEU A 31 6.69 -22.97 15.19
N LEU A 32 6.31 -21.90 15.92
CA LEU A 32 5.46 -20.81 15.40
C LEU A 32 6.25 -19.82 14.54
N VAL A 33 7.49 -19.47 14.93
CA VAL A 33 8.27 -18.43 14.24
C VAL A 33 8.50 -18.75 12.76
N PRO A 34 8.97 -19.94 12.35
CA PRO A 34 9.20 -20.21 10.92
C PRO A 34 7.90 -20.23 10.10
N SER A 35 6.77 -20.56 10.70
CA SER A 35 5.50 -20.55 9.99
C SER A 35 4.95 -19.14 9.75
N LEU A 36 5.27 -18.18 10.63
CA LEU A 36 4.80 -16.80 10.54
C LEU A 36 5.54 -15.97 9.50
N THR A 37 6.83 -16.24 9.25
CA THR A 37 7.63 -15.48 8.29
C THR A 37 7.03 -15.49 6.89
N GLY A 38 6.61 -16.64 6.39
CA GLY A 38 5.99 -16.77 5.08
C GLY A 38 4.62 -16.06 4.94
N TYR A 39 3.90 -15.86 6.03
CA TYR A 39 2.66 -15.06 6.04
C TYR A 39 2.93 -13.57 6.03
N ILE A 40 3.99 -13.13 6.71
CA ILE A 40 4.40 -11.71 6.75
C ILE A 40 4.80 -11.26 5.34
N ASP A 41 5.62 -12.03 4.63
CA ASP A 41 6.05 -11.71 3.27
C ASP A 41 4.85 -11.56 2.32
N LYS A 42 3.92 -12.50 2.36
CA LYS A 42 2.68 -12.42 1.57
C LYS A 42 1.78 -11.24 1.96
N ALA A 43 1.75 -10.87 3.23
CA ALA A 43 0.98 -9.72 3.70
C ALA A 43 1.59 -8.39 3.20
N VAL A 44 2.92 -8.28 3.22
CA VAL A 44 3.66 -7.14 2.68
C VAL A 44 3.41 -7.01 1.18
N GLU A 45 3.54 -8.09 0.41
CA GLU A 45 3.27 -8.10 -1.03
C GLU A 45 1.85 -7.62 -1.36
N LYS A 46 0.84 -8.16 -0.66
CA LYS A 46 -0.55 -7.72 -0.83
C LYS A 46 -0.76 -6.25 -0.47
N ARG A 47 -0.14 -5.77 0.59
CA ARG A 47 -0.21 -4.35 1.00
C ARG A 47 0.31 -3.45 -0.11
N ILE A 48 1.46 -3.77 -0.68
CA ILE A 48 2.08 -2.97 -1.76
C ILE A 48 1.19 -2.99 -3.01
N MET A 49 0.61 -4.13 -3.34
CA MET A 49 -0.33 -4.24 -4.47
C MET A 49 -1.59 -3.39 -4.25
N LEU A 50 -2.11 -3.33 -3.02
CA LEU A 50 -3.26 -2.46 -2.67
C LEU A 50 -2.88 -0.99 -2.76
N GLN A 51 -1.71 -0.60 -2.28
CA GLN A 51 -1.20 0.77 -2.40
C GLN A 51 -1.05 1.20 -3.86
N ALA A 52 -0.49 0.34 -4.71
CA ALA A 52 -0.38 0.63 -6.14
C ALA A 52 -1.74 0.77 -6.83
N ARG A 53 -2.74 -0.01 -6.44
CA ARG A 53 -4.12 0.12 -6.94
C ARG A 53 -4.79 1.41 -6.46
N SER A 54 -4.63 1.78 -5.19
CA SER A 54 -5.13 3.05 -4.66
C SER A 54 -4.55 4.22 -5.43
N LEU A 55 -3.23 4.24 -5.62
CA LEU A 55 -2.54 5.25 -6.41
C LEU A 55 -3.06 5.32 -7.85
N MET A 56 -3.26 4.17 -8.50
CA MET A 56 -3.79 4.11 -9.86
C MET A 56 -5.19 4.72 -9.96
N THR A 57 -6.06 4.40 -9.02
CA THR A 57 -7.43 4.92 -8.98
C THR A 57 -7.43 6.42 -8.73
N ALA A 58 -6.62 6.90 -7.77
CA ALA A 58 -6.47 8.32 -7.47
C ALA A 58 -5.91 9.09 -8.68
N ALA A 59 -4.86 8.57 -9.30
CA ALA A 59 -4.26 9.18 -10.48
C ALA A 59 -5.25 9.27 -11.65
N GLN A 60 -6.00 8.21 -11.94
CA GLN A 60 -6.99 8.23 -13.01
C GLN A 60 -8.12 9.23 -12.71
N ALA A 61 -8.63 9.26 -11.47
CA ALA A 61 -9.68 10.19 -11.09
C ALA A 61 -9.22 11.66 -11.20
N THR A 62 -8.00 11.96 -10.75
CA THR A 62 -7.43 13.31 -10.87
C THR A 62 -7.25 13.74 -12.34
N ILE A 63 -6.80 12.83 -13.19
CA ILE A 63 -6.61 13.10 -14.62
C ILE A 63 -7.96 13.29 -15.31
N ASP A 64 -8.96 12.47 -15.01
CA ASP A 64 -10.30 12.58 -15.58
C ASP A 64 -10.95 13.92 -15.17
N GLU A 65 -10.75 14.37 -13.93
CA GLU A 65 -11.21 15.66 -13.44
C GLU A 65 -10.50 16.84 -14.13
N ALA A 66 -9.18 16.78 -14.24
CA ALA A 66 -8.38 17.82 -14.91
C ALA A 66 -8.72 17.88 -16.41
N TYR A 67 -9.02 16.74 -17.04
CA TYR A 67 -9.49 16.67 -18.41
C TYR A 67 -10.86 17.36 -18.55
N ALA A 68 -11.80 17.08 -17.68
CA ALA A 68 -13.14 17.67 -17.70
C ALA A 68 -13.12 19.20 -17.49
N LYS A 69 -12.16 19.70 -16.71
CA LYS A 69 -11.93 21.13 -16.48
C LYS A 69 -11.17 21.81 -17.62
N GLY A 70 -10.61 21.07 -18.57
CA GLY A 70 -9.76 21.60 -19.64
C GLY A 70 -8.38 22.10 -19.16
N GLU A 71 -7.94 21.65 -17.99
CA GLU A 71 -6.65 22.02 -17.39
C GLU A 71 -5.47 21.21 -17.97
N LEU A 72 -5.78 20.09 -18.62
CA LEU A 72 -4.74 19.26 -19.26
C LEU A 72 -4.40 19.83 -20.63
N PRO A 73 -3.11 20.03 -20.94
CA PRO A 73 -2.68 20.49 -22.23
C PRO A 73 -2.84 19.36 -23.27
N ILE A 74 -3.85 19.47 -24.12
CA ILE A 74 -4.12 18.58 -25.23
C ILE A 74 -3.77 19.27 -26.53
N ASP A 75 -3.11 18.57 -27.45
CA ASP A 75 -2.86 19.08 -28.78
C ASP A 75 -4.12 18.93 -29.68
N ASN A 76 -4.05 19.53 -30.89
CA ASN A 76 -5.15 19.48 -31.84
C ASN A 76 -5.51 18.06 -32.34
N ASN A 77 -4.68 17.07 -32.03
CA ASN A 77 -4.87 15.66 -32.37
C ASN A 77 -5.39 14.83 -31.18
N GLY A 78 -5.71 15.48 -30.05
CA GLY A 78 -6.16 14.81 -28.83
C GLY A 78 -5.04 14.15 -28.02
N ARG A 79 -3.77 14.46 -28.32
CA ARG A 79 -2.61 13.89 -27.59
C ARG A 79 -2.26 14.78 -26.42
N PHE A 80 -1.90 14.19 -25.30
CA PHE A 80 -1.36 14.92 -24.17
C PHE A 80 -0.01 15.53 -24.50
N LYS A 81 0.08 16.84 -24.27
CA LYS A 81 1.38 17.49 -24.12
C LYS A 81 1.81 17.35 -22.67
N GLN A 82 3.10 17.29 -22.44
CA GLN A 82 3.64 17.30 -21.09
C GLN A 82 3.17 18.58 -20.37
N PRO A 83 2.49 18.47 -19.21
CA PRO A 83 2.03 19.65 -18.48
C PRO A 83 3.24 20.49 -18.05
N ASN A 84 3.02 21.77 -17.84
CA ASN A 84 4.04 22.62 -17.22
C ASN A 84 4.31 22.14 -15.79
N GLU A 85 5.45 22.55 -15.20
CA GLU A 85 5.88 22.11 -13.87
C GLU A 85 4.82 22.38 -12.79
N ASP A 86 4.16 23.53 -12.83
CA ASP A 86 3.13 23.90 -11.85
C ASP A 86 1.90 23.00 -11.93
N THR A 87 1.42 22.71 -13.13
CA THR A 87 0.28 21.81 -13.33
C THR A 87 0.63 20.37 -12.93
N ALA A 88 1.83 19.90 -13.31
CA ALA A 88 2.32 18.59 -12.93
C ALA A 88 2.44 18.45 -11.39
N TYR A 89 2.95 19.48 -10.71
CA TYR A 89 3.06 19.51 -9.26
C TYR A 89 1.69 19.47 -8.58
N ASN A 90 0.72 20.25 -9.04
CA ASN A 90 -0.62 20.30 -8.47
C ASN A 90 -1.34 18.96 -8.65
N LEU A 91 -1.26 18.35 -9.83
CA LEU A 91 -1.81 17.01 -10.08
C LEU A 91 -1.16 15.96 -9.19
N ALA A 92 0.17 15.99 -9.07
CA ALA A 92 0.90 15.05 -8.21
C ALA A 92 0.47 15.19 -6.73
N LYS A 93 0.30 16.40 -6.24
CA LYS A 93 -0.16 16.66 -4.88
C LYS A 93 -1.57 16.12 -4.64
N GLN A 94 -2.50 16.36 -5.55
CA GLN A 94 -3.87 15.82 -5.46
C GLN A 94 -3.89 14.29 -5.50
N ILE A 95 -3.08 13.67 -6.34
CA ILE A 95 -2.98 12.21 -6.44
C ILE A 95 -2.48 11.60 -5.12
N ILE A 96 -1.45 12.20 -4.49
CA ILE A 96 -0.94 11.74 -3.20
C ILE A 96 -2.01 11.87 -2.12
N GLU A 97 -2.69 13.01 -2.07
CA GLU A 97 -3.75 13.27 -1.09
C GLU A 97 -4.91 12.28 -1.21
N LEU A 98 -5.39 12.01 -2.43
CA LEU A 98 -6.47 11.07 -2.69
C LEU A 98 -6.06 9.60 -2.49
N SER A 99 -4.79 9.28 -2.72
CA SER A 99 -4.30 7.89 -2.59
C SER A 99 -4.01 7.48 -1.15
N GLU A 100 -3.97 8.45 -0.21
CA GLU A 100 -3.60 8.24 1.20
C GLU A 100 -2.22 7.55 1.38
N LEU A 101 -1.33 7.76 0.41
CA LEU A 101 0.01 7.18 0.44
C LEU A 101 0.97 8.01 1.27
N ASP A 102 1.95 7.32 1.86
CA ASP A 102 3.07 7.96 2.51
C ASP A 102 3.92 8.73 1.47
N THR A 103 4.37 9.93 1.84
CA THR A 103 5.18 10.82 1.00
C THR A 103 6.55 10.25 0.61
N GLN A 104 6.97 9.15 1.22
CA GLN A 104 8.24 8.47 0.90
C GLN A 104 8.15 7.55 -0.33
N CYS A 105 6.95 7.31 -0.86
CA CYS A 105 6.77 6.47 -2.02
C CYS A 105 7.17 7.24 -3.31
N GLN A 106 7.97 6.59 -4.14
CA GLN A 106 8.28 7.09 -5.49
C GLN A 106 7.32 6.49 -6.50
N TRP A 107 6.77 7.33 -7.37
CA TRP A 107 5.86 6.88 -8.40
C TRP A 107 5.99 7.73 -9.66
N GLN A 108 5.68 7.10 -10.78
CA GLN A 108 5.63 7.74 -12.09
C GLN A 108 4.55 7.08 -12.92
N PHE A 109 3.85 7.89 -13.72
CA PHE A 109 2.90 7.35 -14.68
C PHE A 109 3.12 7.94 -16.06
N SER A 110 2.68 7.21 -17.07
CA SER A 110 2.56 7.70 -18.45
C SER A 110 1.13 7.51 -18.92
N LEU A 111 0.65 8.49 -19.69
CA LEU A 111 -0.66 8.44 -20.32
C LEU A 111 -0.58 7.67 -21.63
N ALA A 112 -1.66 6.98 -21.97
CA ALA A 112 -1.77 6.35 -23.29
C ALA A 112 -1.81 7.43 -24.38
N GLU A 113 -1.13 7.18 -25.47
CA GLU A 113 -1.37 7.95 -26.68
C GLU A 113 -2.82 7.70 -27.13
N ALA A 114 -3.49 8.77 -27.57
CA ALA A 114 -4.85 8.64 -28.10
C ALA A 114 -4.80 7.78 -29.37
N ASP A 115 -5.27 6.56 -29.26
CA ASP A 115 -5.46 5.62 -30.35
C ASP A 115 -6.93 5.18 -30.37
N ALA A 116 -7.37 4.54 -31.47
CA ALA A 116 -8.76 4.08 -31.64
C ALA A 116 -9.25 3.17 -30.47
N ASP A 117 -8.31 2.49 -29.80
CA ASP A 117 -8.59 1.55 -28.69
C ASP A 117 -8.45 2.20 -27.30
N PHE A 118 -7.88 3.41 -27.17
CA PHE A 118 -7.70 4.10 -25.91
C PHE A 118 -8.26 5.53 -25.96
N PRO A 119 -9.26 5.85 -25.14
CA PRO A 119 -9.71 7.22 -25.00
C PRO A 119 -8.60 8.07 -24.37
N THR A 120 -8.51 9.30 -24.83
CA THR A 120 -7.60 10.32 -24.29
C THR A 120 -7.71 10.40 -22.75
N GLY A 121 -6.58 10.42 -22.06
CA GLY A 121 -6.57 10.57 -20.60
C GLY A 121 -6.46 9.27 -19.80
N LYS A 122 -6.37 8.12 -20.44
CA LYS A 122 -6.12 6.87 -19.72
C LYS A 122 -4.65 6.71 -19.35
N ILE A 123 -4.40 6.26 -18.13
CA ILE A 123 -3.04 5.90 -17.69
C ILE A 123 -2.65 4.59 -18.34
N ALA A 124 -1.57 4.58 -19.12
CA ALA A 124 -1.06 3.38 -19.77
C ALA A 124 -0.13 2.59 -18.86
N ILE A 125 0.75 3.27 -18.17
CA ILE A 125 1.75 2.66 -17.31
C ILE A 125 1.80 3.44 -16.00
N LEU A 126 1.74 2.74 -14.88
CA LEU A 126 2.03 3.26 -13.56
C LEU A 126 3.21 2.49 -12.98
N GLN A 127 4.23 3.20 -12.58
CA GLN A 127 5.38 2.67 -11.85
C GLN A 127 5.29 3.14 -10.41
N PHE A 128 5.44 2.24 -9.48
CA PHE A 128 5.33 2.51 -8.06
C PHE A 128 6.47 1.80 -7.32
N CYS A 129 7.17 2.53 -6.45
CA CYS A 129 8.23 2.01 -5.62
C CYS A 129 7.99 2.41 -4.16
N ASN A 130 7.94 1.43 -3.29
CA ASN A 130 7.87 1.63 -1.85
C ASN A 130 9.15 1.07 -1.21
N GLY A 131 10.26 1.80 -1.33
CA GLY A 131 11.56 1.41 -0.79
C GLY A 131 12.16 0.17 -1.49
N GLU A 132 11.85 -1.02 -0.99
CA GLU A 132 12.43 -2.27 -1.48
C GLU A 132 11.65 -2.92 -2.64
N HIS A 133 10.40 -2.51 -2.85
CA HIS A 133 9.50 -3.16 -3.80
C HIS A 133 9.14 -2.22 -4.94
N TYR A 134 9.26 -2.76 -6.15
CA TYR A 134 8.94 -2.06 -7.39
C TYR A 134 7.80 -2.76 -8.13
N ILE A 135 6.74 -2.03 -8.43
CA ILE A 135 5.59 -2.53 -9.18
C ILE A 135 5.42 -1.72 -10.46
N VAL A 136 5.24 -2.41 -11.57
CA VAL A 136 4.81 -1.81 -12.83
C VAL A 136 3.42 -2.31 -13.15
N TYR A 137 2.47 -1.41 -13.13
CA TYR A 137 1.12 -1.67 -13.61
C TYR A 137 1.02 -1.18 -15.06
N ARG A 138 0.70 -2.08 -15.99
CA ARG A 138 0.50 -1.75 -17.39
C ARG A 138 -0.93 -2.09 -17.78
N ILE A 139 -1.66 -1.09 -18.24
CA ILE A 139 -2.97 -1.34 -18.87
C ILE A 139 -2.67 -1.79 -20.29
N THR A 140 -2.81 -3.07 -20.53
CA THR A 140 -2.91 -3.59 -21.91
C THR A 140 -4.33 -3.34 -22.39
N ALA A 141 -4.49 -2.76 -23.59
CA ALA A 141 -5.77 -2.75 -24.26
C ALA A 141 -6.27 -4.18 -24.30
N GLY A 142 -7.33 -4.44 -23.56
CA GLY A 142 -7.96 -5.76 -23.61
C GLY A 142 -8.48 -5.98 -25.01
N ARG A 143 -7.79 -6.78 -25.80
CA ARG A 143 -8.47 -7.51 -26.84
C ARG A 143 -9.37 -8.52 -26.16
N PRO A 144 -10.66 -8.56 -26.50
CA PRO A 144 -11.57 -9.58 -26.01
C PRO A 144 -11.09 -10.98 -26.36
#